data_1203de335fcd16f51f8c55df3eff2cb2
#
_entry.id   1203de335fcd16f51f8c55df3eff2cb2
#
_cell.length_a   1.000
_cell.length_b   1.000
_cell.length_c   1.000
_cell.angle_alpha   90.00
_cell.angle_beta   90.00
_cell.angle_gamma   90.00
#
_symmetry.space_group_name_H-M   'P 1'
#
loop_
_entity.id
_entity.type
_entity.pdbx_description
1 polymer ?
#
loop_
_entity_poly.entity_id
_entity_poly.type
_entity_poly.pdbx_seq_one_letter_code
_entity_poly.pdbx_strand_id
1 'polypeptide(L)'
;LLIGEGLHDRIMADLPTCLNKNDILVFNDTQVIPARLRGKRDKANVEVTLHMRISENTWKVFAKPAKKLKPGNTIIFADGFSAEVTDKGMAGEVSLTFNMSGVDLMAALEAHGGMPLPPYIKRKGLADERDKQDYQTLFADKKGAIAAPTAGLHFTPNTMTAMADRGIKHITLTLHVGAGTFLPVKVDDTDDHVMHAEWGEITSEAAQTINAAKAAGGRVVAIGTTSLRLLETATAEDGTLHAFRDETDIFITPGYRFCMVDILLTNFHLPRSTLFMLV
;
A
#
# COMPACT_ATOMS: atom_id res chain seq x y z
N LEU A 1 -4.01 21.26 0.47
CA LEU A 1 -4.92 20.74 -0.55
C LEU A 1 -4.88 21.65 -1.76
N LEU A 2 -4.50 21.08 -2.91
CA LEU A 2 -4.66 21.75 -4.20
C LEU A 2 -5.97 21.26 -4.79
N ILE A 3 -6.84 22.17 -5.20
CA ILE A 3 -8.16 21.79 -5.71
C ILE A 3 -8.36 22.42 -7.09
N GLY A 4 -8.60 21.57 -8.10
CA GLY A 4 -9.24 21.77 -9.37
C GLY A 4 -8.90 23.03 -10.16
N GLU A 5 -9.89 23.74 -10.62
CA GLU A 5 -9.76 24.93 -11.46
C GLU A 5 -9.21 26.14 -10.66
N GLY A 6 -7.88 26.18 -10.52
CA GLY A 6 -7.15 27.14 -9.72
C GLY A 6 -6.52 26.49 -8.49
N LEU A 7 -5.29 26.90 -8.17
CA LEU A 7 -4.58 26.42 -6.98
C LEU A 7 -5.11 27.16 -5.75
N HIS A 8 -5.70 26.40 -4.82
CA HIS A 8 -6.19 26.93 -3.56
C HIS A 8 -5.48 26.25 -2.39
N ASP A 9 -4.85 27.04 -1.52
CA ASP A 9 -4.30 26.55 -0.28
C ASP A 9 -5.43 26.25 0.73
N ARG A 10 -5.44 25.04 1.27
CA ARG A 10 -6.40 24.54 2.26
C ARG A 10 -5.69 23.66 3.28
N ILE A 11 -6.28 23.49 4.44
CA ILE A 11 -5.87 22.51 5.43
C ILE A 11 -6.82 21.31 5.42
N MET A 12 -6.45 20.19 6.05
CA MET A 12 -7.29 18.99 6.08
C MET A 12 -8.64 19.20 6.75
N ALA A 13 -8.72 20.12 7.72
CA ALA A 13 -9.99 20.48 8.37
C ALA A 13 -11.01 21.12 7.42
N ASP A 14 -10.56 21.68 6.29
CA ASP A 14 -11.43 22.28 5.27
C ASP A 14 -12.03 21.22 4.32
N LEU A 15 -11.48 20.01 4.28
CA LEU A 15 -11.88 18.97 3.33
C LEU A 15 -13.40 18.70 3.31
N PRO A 16 -14.11 18.62 4.46
CA PRO A 16 -15.55 18.44 4.44
C PRO A 16 -16.29 19.52 3.65
N THR A 17 -15.77 20.76 3.62
CA THR A 17 -16.40 21.88 2.90
C THR A 17 -16.15 21.83 1.38
N CYS A 18 -15.16 21.08 0.94
CA CYS A 18 -14.79 20.91 -0.47
C CYS A 18 -15.58 19.78 -1.16
N LEU A 19 -16.34 19.01 -0.39
CA LEU A 19 -17.08 17.83 -0.85
C LEU A 19 -18.59 18.07 -0.77
N ASN A 20 -19.33 17.35 -1.63
CA ASN A 20 -20.77 17.37 -1.69
C ASN A 20 -21.38 16.19 -0.90
N LYS A 21 -22.62 16.33 -0.46
CA LYS A 21 -23.35 15.31 0.32
C LYS A 21 -23.41 13.92 -0.34
N ASN A 22 -23.43 13.86 -1.67
CA ASN A 22 -23.54 12.59 -2.40
C ASN A 22 -22.17 11.99 -2.76
N ASP A 23 -21.08 12.71 -2.50
CA ASP A 23 -19.73 12.18 -2.76
C ASP A 23 -19.46 10.98 -1.86
N ILE A 24 -18.70 10.04 -2.38
CA ILE A 24 -18.27 8.86 -1.63
C ILE A 24 -16.74 8.79 -1.57
N LEU A 25 -16.19 8.73 -0.34
CA LEU A 25 -14.77 8.55 -0.11
C LEU A 25 -14.41 7.07 -0.09
N VAL A 26 -13.38 6.69 -0.84
CA VAL A 26 -12.93 5.30 -0.92
C VAL A 26 -11.53 5.20 -0.32
N PHE A 27 -11.43 4.48 0.80
CA PHE A 27 -10.19 4.27 1.54
C PHE A 27 -9.62 2.88 1.30
N ASN A 28 -8.32 2.75 1.50
CA ASN A 28 -7.66 1.46 1.57
C ASN A 28 -7.55 1.02 3.04
N ASP A 29 -8.14 -0.13 3.38
CA ASP A 29 -8.17 -0.69 4.74
C ASP A 29 -7.02 -1.64 5.05
N THR A 30 -6.03 -1.69 4.18
CA THR A 30 -4.87 -2.55 4.42
C THR A 30 -4.12 -2.16 5.68
N GLN A 31 -3.71 -3.17 6.47
CA GLN A 31 -2.89 -3.01 7.67
C GLN A 31 -1.44 -3.39 7.36
N VAL A 32 -0.51 -2.51 7.74
CA VAL A 32 0.93 -2.76 7.58
C VAL A 32 1.37 -3.81 8.59
N ILE A 33 2.10 -4.83 8.10
CA ILE A 33 2.70 -5.86 8.96
C ILE A 33 4.13 -5.48 9.34
N PRO A 34 4.68 -5.97 10.45
CA PRO A 34 6.07 -5.73 10.86
C PRO A 34 7.04 -6.49 9.97
N ALA A 35 7.19 -6.03 8.74
CA ALA A 35 7.83 -6.74 7.64
C ALA A 35 9.36 -6.61 7.61
N ARG A 36 9.98 -5.83 8.50
CA ARG A 36 11.43 -5.67 8.58
C ARG A 36 12.02 -6.57 9.64
N LEU A 37 12.80 -7.57 9.23
CA LEU A 37 13.45 -8.52 10.11
C LEU A 37 14.96 -8.31 10.15
N ARG A 38 15.56 -8.50 11.32
CA ARG A 38 17.01 -8.59 11.50
C ARG A 38 17.38 -9.98 11.98
N GLY A 39 18.35 -10.58 11.31
CA GLY A 39 18.80 -11.92 11.64
C GLY A 39 20.29 -12.09 11.39
N LYS A 40 20.75 -13.31 11.55
CA LYS A 40 22.14 -13.70 11.30
C LYS A 40 22.19 -14.88 10.34
N ARG A 41 23.08 -14.77 9.37
CA ARG A 41 23.61 -15.93 8.63
C ARG A 41 25.00 -16.21 9.14
N ASP A 42 25.19 -17.28 9.84
CA ASP A 42 26.42 -17.58 10.60
C ASP A 42 26.77 -16.42 11.54
N LYS A 43 27.90 -15.73 11.30
CA LYS A 43 28.35 -14.56 12.06
C LYS A 43 27.94 -13.23 11.41
N ALA A 44 27.36 -13.24 10.23
CA ALA A 44 27.01 -12.03 9.48
C ALA A 44 25.59 -11.54 9.79
N ASN A 45 25.45 -10.28 10.15
CA ASN A 45 24.14 -9.67 10.28
C ASN A 45 23.49 -9.50 8.90
N VAL A 46 22.21 -9.79 8.83
CA VAL A 46 21.36 -9.64 7.66
C VAL A 46 20.08 -8.92 8.08
N GLU A 47 19.70 -7.91 7.31
CA GLU A 47 18.39 -7.27 7.41
C GLU A 47 17.59 -7.64 6.18
N VAL A 48 16.34 -8.03 6.36
CA VAL A 48 15.42 -8.30 5.25
C VAL A 48 14.14 -7.48 5.45
N THR A 49 13.56 -7.04 4.34
CA THR A 49 12.23 -6.44 4.30
C THR A 49 11.36 -7.29 3.37
N LEU A 50 10.29 -7.85 3.90
CA LEU A 50 9.31 -8.58 3.11
C LEU A 50 8.79 -7.65 2.00
N HIS A 51 8.49 -8.23 0.84
CA HIS A 51 8.06 -7.45 -0.33
C HIS A 51 6.82 -8.05 -0.97
N MET A 52 6.85 -9.33 -1.33
CA MET A 52 5.73 -10.00 -1.98
C MET A 52 5.56 -11.40 -1.39
N ARG A 53 4.34 -11.76 -1.06
CA ARG A 53 4.01 -13.11 -0.62
C ARG A 53 3.85 -14.03 -1.82
N ILE A 54 4.57 -15.17 -1.81
CA ILE A 54 4.49 -16.19 -2.87
C ILE A 54 3.58 -17.34 -2.42
N SER A 55 3.71 -17.74 -1.16
CA SER A 55 2.91 -18.80 -0.53
C SER A 55 2.71 -18.51 0.96
N GLU A 56 2.11 -19.45 1.70
CA GLU A 56 1.89 -19.28 3.14
C GLU A 56 3.16 -19.04 3.95
N ASN A 57 4.32 -19.56 3.49
CA ASN A 57 5.59 -19.44 4.17
C ASN A 57 6.73 -18.92 3.29
N THR A 58 6.46 -18.60 2.02
CA THR A 58 7.50 -18.14 1.07
C THR A 58 7.24 -16.71 0.65
N TRP A 59 8.27 -15.88 0.77
CA TRP A 59 8.20 -14.46 0.46
C TRP A 59 9.40 -14.02 -0.37
N LYS A 60 9.18 -13.14 -1.34
CA LYS A 60 10.24 -12.29 -1.88
C LYS A 60 10.54 -11.19 -0.88
N VAL A 61 11.83 -10.93 -0.67
CA VAL A 61 12.31 -9.93 0.29
C VAL A 61 13.46 -9.13 -0.32
N PHE A 62 13.61 -7.90 0.10
CA PHE A 62 14.85 -7.14 -0.13
C PHE A 62 15.80 -7.38 1.03
N ALA A 63 16.99 -7.94 0.73
CA ALA A 63 17.99 -8.28 1.73
C ALA A 63 19.19 -7.33 1.71
N LYS A 64 19.74 -7.06 2.89
CA LYS A 64 20.95 -6.24 3.05
C LYS A 64 21.89 -6.88 4.08
N PRO A 65 23.10 -7.32 3.67
CA PRO A 65 23.69 -7.33 2.33
C PRO A 65 23.25 -8.55 1.50
N ALA A 66 22.52 -8.36 0.40
CA ALA A 66 22.05 -9.44 -0.46
C ALA A 66 23.19 -10.19 -1.19
N LYS A 67 24.31 -9.52 -1.49
CA LYS A 67 25.45 -10.11 -2.22
C LYS A 67 26.04 -11.36 -1.55
N LYS A 68 25.90 -11.44 -0.22
CA LYS A 68 26.44 -12.56 0.59
C LYS A 68 25.46 -13.73 0.74
N LEU A 69 24.21 -13.59 0.31
CA LEU A 69 23.20 -14.64 0.38
C LEU A 69 23.24 -15.51 -0.87
N LYS A 70 23.09 -16.82 -0.68
CA LYS A 70 23.02 -17.83 -1.74
C LYS A 70 21.89 -18.81 -1.40
N PRO A 71 21.23 -19.42 -2.41
CA PRO A 71 20.31 -20.53 -2.17
C PRO A 71 20.92 -21.59 -1.26
N GLY A 72 20.13 -22.12 -0.33
CA GLY A 72 20.54 -23.04 0.73
C GLY A 72 21.10 -22.37 1.99
N ASN A 73 21.28 -21.02 2.03
CA ASN A 73 21.67 -20.35 3.25
C ASN A 73 20.48 -20.22 4.19
N THR A 74 20.69 -20.46 5.48
CA THR A 74 19.69 -20.20 6.54
C THR A 74 19.97 -18.88 7.23
N ILE A 75 18.92 -18.08 7.44
CA ILE A 75 18.95 -16.85 8.23
C ILE A 75 18.16 -17.12 9.50
N ILE A 76 18.77 -16.92 10.65
CA ILE A 76 18.13 -17.08 11.98
C ILE A 76 17.74 -15.67 12.46
N PHE A 77 16.46 -15.45 12.72
CA PHE A 77 15.91 -14.18 13.23
C PHE A 77 15.76 -14.18 14.75
N ALA A 78 15.30 -15.33 15.31
CA ALA A 78 15.17 -15.55 16.74
C ALA A 78 15.26 -17.05 17.03
N ASP A 79 15.20 -17.45 18.31
CA ASP A 79 15.10 -18.85 18.67
C ASP A 79 13.79 -19.43 18.10
N GLY A 80 13.90 -20.54 17.37
CA GLY A 80 12.79 -21.17 16.67
C GLY A 80 12.25 -20.42 15.44
N PHE A 81 12.80 -19.24 15.06
CA PHE A 81 12.34 -18.47 13.91
C PHE A 81 13.47 -18.24 12.89
N SER A 82 13.34 -18.86 11.73
CA SER A 82 14.36 -18.84 10.67
C SER A 82 13.73 -18.90 9.27
N ALA A 83 14.55 -18.62 8.25
CA ALA A 83 14.18 -18.86 6.87
C ALA A 83 15.37 -19.34 6.04
N GLU A 84 15.08 -20.14 5.03
CA GLU A 84 16.02 -20.57 4.02
C GLU A 84 15.94 -19.66 2.79
N VAL A 85 17.09 -19.29 2.24
CA VAL A 85 17.18 -18.62 0.95
C VAL A 85 16.95 -19.67 -0.13
N THR A 86 15.86 -19.56 -0.87
CA THR A 86 15.51 -20.53 -1.94
C THR A 86 15.86 -20.04 -3.32
N ASP A 87 15.85 -18.71 -3.54
CA ASP A 87 16.21 -18.13 -4.84
C ASP A 87 16.83 -16.74 -4.65
N LYS A 88 17.46 -16.24 -5.70
CA LYS A 88 18.11 -14.92 -5.72
C LYS A 88 17.77 -14.17 -6.99
N GLY A 89 16.97 -13.12 -6.82
CA GLY A 89 16.60 -12.20 -7.88
C GLY A 89 17.62 -11.08 -8.12
N MET A 90 17.19 -10.10 -8.90
CA MET A 90 17.97 -8.89 -9.20
C MET A 90 17.81 -7.82 -8.09
N ALA A 91 18.65 -6.78 -8.12
CA ALA A 91 18.56 -5.59 -7.27
C ALA A 91 18.50 -5.83 -5.74
N GLY A 92 18.97 -7.00 -5.27
CA GLY A 92 18.96 -7.35 -3.84
C GLY A 92 17.73 -8.12 -3.40
N GLU A 93 16.85 -8.49 -4.32
CA GLU A 93 15.73 -9.39 -4.06
C GLU A 93 16.24 -10.82 -3.82
N VAL A 94 15.66 -11.49 -2.84
CA VAL A 94 15.85 -12.92 -2.57
C VAL A 94 14.52 -13.54 -2.18
N SER A 95 14.34 -14.83 -2.47
CA SER A 95 13.20 -15.60 -1.99
C SER A 95 13.56 -16.30 -0.68
N LEU A 96 12.74 -16.13 0.34
CA LEU A 96 12.89 -16.78 1.64
C LEU A 96 11.72 -17.72 1.90
N THR A 97 12.02 -18.95 2.27
CA THR A 97 11.02 -19.89 2.81
C THR A 97 11.22 -19.99 4.31
N PHE A 98 10.23 -19.51 5.07
CA PHE A 98 10.24 -19.53 6.52
C PHE A 98 9.94 -20.94 7.05
N ASN A 99 10.48 -21.26 8.23
CA ASN A 99 10.19 -22.51 8.95
C ASN A 99 8.82 -22.54 9.62
N MET A 100 8.05 -21.46 9.50
CA MET A 100 6.68 -21.27 10.00
C MET A 100 5.78 -20.81 8.86
N SER A 101 4.48 -21.02 8.96
CA SER A 101 3.49 -20.61 7.96
C SER A 101 2.24 -20.00 8.59
N GLY A 102 1.41 -19.36 7.78
CA GLY A 102 0.10 -18.85 8.16
C GLY A 102 0.13 -17.99 9.43
N VAL A 103 -0.68 -18.37 10.42
CA VAL A 103 -0.86 -17.62 11.67
C VAL A 103 0.43 -17.58 12.50
N ASP A 104 1.19 -18.69 12.53
CA ASP A 104 2.43 -18.77 13.31
C ASP A 104 3.50 -17.85 12.74
N LEU A 105 3.61 -17.75 11.40
CA LEU A 105 4.50 -16.79 10.77
C LEU A 105 4.09 -15.34 11.09
N MET A 106 2.80 -15.03 11.04
CA MET A 106 2.32 -13.70 11.40
C MET A 106 2.62 -13.35 12.85
N ALA A 107 2.45 -14.30 13.78
CA ALA A 107 2.81 -14.11 15.19
C ALA A 107 4.32 -13.89 15.38
N ALA A 108 5.16 -14.64 14.66
CA ALA A 108 6.62 -14.45 14.71
C ALA A 108 7.04 -13.07 14.12
N LEU A 109 6.39 -12.61 13.06
CA LEU A 109 6.61 -11.26 12.51
C LEU A 109 6.21 -10.18 13.52
N GLU A 110 5.08 -10.32 14.20
CA GLU A 110 4.65 -9.38 15.24
C GLU A 110 5.63 -9.32 16.42
N ALA A 111 6.17 -10.48 16.83
CA ALA A 111 7.10 -10.57 17.96
C ALA A 111 8.52 -10.05 17.64
N HIS A 112 9.01 -10.27 16.42
CA HIS A 112 10.42 -10.06 16.07
C HIS A 112 10.64 -9.07 14.93
N GLY A 113 9.58 -8.68 14.23
CA GLY A 113 9.63 -7.72 13.14
C GLY A 113 9.54 -6.26 13.60
N GLY A 114 10.01 -5.37 12.75
CA GLY A 114 9.81 -3.92 12.89
C GLY A 114 8.99 -3.36 11.74
N MET A 115 8.36 -2.20 11.98
CA MET A 115 7.61 -1.49 10.93
C MET A 115 8.55 -1.10 9.78
N PRO A 116 8.16 -1.39 8.53
CA PRO A 116 8.96 -1.09 7.35
C PRO A 116 8.80 0.38 6.94
N LEU A 117 9.24 1.31 7.80
CA LEU A 117 9.12 2.74 7.54
C LEU A 117 9.84 3.14 6.25
N PRO A 118 9.28 4.10 5.49
CA PRO A 118 9.92 4.66 4.30
C PRO A 118 11.31 5.22 4.59
N PRO A 119 12.24 5.18 3.61
CA PRO A 119 13.63 5.60 3.83
C PRO A 119 13.82 7.06 4.28
N TYR A 120 12.87 7.93 4.00
CA TYR A 120 12.90 9.33 4.43
C TYR A 120 12.57 9.52 5.92
N ILE A 121 11.92 8.53 6.55
CA ILE A 121 11.71 8.52 8.01
C ILE A 121 12.94 7.90 8.67
N LYS A 122 13.85 8.75 9.11
CA LYS A 122 15.10 8.30 9.74
C LYS A 122 14.84 7.87 11.18
N ARG A 123 15.27 6.66 11.54
CA ARG A 123 15.30 6.12 12.91
C ARG A 123 16.70 5.63 13.26
N LYS A 124 17.13 5.82 14.51
CA LYS A 124 18.41 5.30 15.04
C LYS A 124 18.31 3.84 15.47
N GLY A 125 17.48 3.03 14.85
CA GLY A 125 17.28 1.63 15.24
C GLY A 125 16.16 0.99 14.46
N LEU A 126 15.51 -0.03 15.05
CA LEU A 126 14.21 -0.51 14.59
C LEU A 126 13.15 0.55 14.90
N ALA A 127 12.06 0.51 14.14
CA ALA A 127 10.84 1.23 14.47
C ALA A 127 10.38 0.85 15.88
N ASP A 128 9.91 1.83 16.65
CA ASP A 128 9.43 1.62 18.02
C ASP A 128 7.91 1.32 18.05
N GLU A 129 7.37 1.11 19.26
CA GLU A 129 5.93 0.82 19.43
C GLU A 129 5.04 1.99 18.96
N ARG A 130 5.54 3.22 19.03
CA ARG A 130 4.82 4.39 18.53
C ARG A 130 4.73 4.36 17.01
N ASP A 131 5.79 3.94 16.32
CA ASP A 131 5.78 3.79 14.87
C ASP A 131 4.75 2.74 14.41
N LYS A 132 4.47 1.70 15.23
CA LYS A 132 3.42 0.72 14.94
C LYS A 132 2.02 1.34 14.92
N GLN A 133 1.78 2.35 15.74
CA GLN A 133 0.52 3.08 15.79
C GLN A 133 0.48 4.19 14.73
N ASP A 134 1.52 5.01 14.66
CA ASP A 134 1.58 6.19 13.79
C ASP A 134 1.64 5.82 12.29
N TYR A 135 2.10 4.61 11.94
CA TYR A 135 2.19 4.12 10.56
C TYR A 135 1.01 3.20 10.16
N GLN A 136 -0.15 3.42 10.77
CA GLN A 136 -1.43 2.78 10.42
C GLN A 136 -2.50 3.85 10.21
N THR A 137 -3.40 3.61 9.26
CA THR A 137 -4.56 4.48 9.07
C THR A 137 -5.69 4.14 10.05
N LEU A 138 -6.67 5.03 10.22
CA LEU A 138 -7.90 4.73 10.99
C LEU A 138 -8.68 3.54 10.44
N PHE A 139 -8.46 3.19 9.18
CA PHE A 139 -9.19 2.14 8.46
C PHE A 139 -8.42 0.81 8.43
N ALA A 140 -7.21 0.74 9.00
CA ALA A 140 -6.36 -0.43 8.96
C ALA A 140 -7.04 -1.64 9.64
N ASP A 141 -7.37 -2.67 8.85
CA ASP A 141 -8.08 -3.88 9.25
C ASP A 141 -7.42 -5.15 8.69
N LYS A 142 -7.20 -5.20 7.37
CA LYS A 142 -6.71 -6.40 6.69
C LYS A 142 -5.19 -6.43 6.60
N LYS A 143 -4.55 -7.32 7.37
CA LYS A 143 -3.08 -7.49 7.42
C LYS A 143 -2.51 -7.95 6.08
N GLY A 144 -1.42 -7.33 5.61
CA GLY A 144 -0.71 -7.77 4.40
C GLY A 144 0.17 -6.71 3.74
N ALA A 145 -0.02 -5.44 4.03
CA ALA A 145 0.78 -4.37 3.44
C ALA A 145 2.19 -4.26 4.04
N ILE A 146 3.11 -3.82 3.21
CA ILE A 146 4.48 -3.45 3.59
C ILE A 146 4.62 -1.93 3.73
N ALA A 147 3.72 -1.18 3.12
CA ALA A 147 3.67 0.28 3.26
C ALA A 147 2.25 0.75 3.57
N ALA A 148 2.13 1.79 4.40
CA ALA A 148 0.84 2.38 4.70
C ALA A 148 0.29 3.16 3.49
N PRO A 149 -1.04 3.15 3.26
CA PRO A 149 -1.70 4.06 2.32
C PRO A 149 -1.71 5.47 2.90
N THR A 150 -0.59 6.18 2.75
CA THR A 150 -0.22 7.38 3.52
C THR A 150 -1.19 8.56 3.38
N ALA A 151 -1.98 8.64 2.31
CA ALA A 151 -3.05 9.63 2.20
C ALA A 151 -4.12 9.46 3.29
N GLY A 152 -4.38 8.22 3.71
CA GLY A 152 -5.31 7.91 4.80
C GLY A 152 -4.83 8.37 6.19
N LEU A 153 -3.52 8.58 6.39
CA LEU A 153 -2.95 9.04 7.67
C LEU A 153 -3.37 10.48 8.04
N HIS A 154 -3.83 11.26 7.07
CA HIS A 154 -4.30 12.62 7.32
C HIS A 154 -5.70 12.68 7.95
N PHE A 155 -6.43 11.57 7.94
CA PHE A 155 -7.78 11.51 8.50
C PHE A 155 -7.73 11.22 10.00
N THR A 156 -8.51 11.99 10.75
CA THR A 156 -8.68 11.84 12.19
C THR A 156 -10.15 11.51 12.51
N PRO A 157 -10.46 10.99 13.71
CA PRO A 157 -11.84 10.80 14.13
C PRO A 157 -12.70 12.07 13.97
N ASN A 158 -12.13 13.24 14.29
CA ASN A 158 -12.82 14.54 14.14
C ASN A 158 -13.14 14.84 12.67
N THR A 159 -12.21 14.57 11.75
CA THR A 159 -12.44 14.75 10.31
C THR A 159 -13.56 13.83 9.84
N MET A 160 -13.57 12.57 10.28
CA MET A 160 -14.62 11.62 9.91
C MET A 160 -15.99 12.02 10.47
N THR A 161 -16.05 12.52 11.70
CA THR A 161 -17.29 13.08 12.28
C THR A 161 -17.80 14.25 11.44
N ALA A 162 -16.93 15.20 11.09
CA ALA A 162 -17.31 16.34 10.25
C ALA A 162 -17.80 15.93 8.84
N MET A 163 -17.26 14.84 8.28
CA MET A 163 -17.78 14.24 7.04
C MET A 163 -19.18 13.68 7.23
N ALA A 164 -19.39 12.89 8.30
CA ALA A 164 -20.67 12.27 8.61
C ALA A 164 -21.77 13.29 8.85
N ASP A 165 -21.47 14.37 9.58
CA ASP A 165 -22.41 15.49 9.85
C ASP A 165 -22.89 16.19 8.57
N ARG A 166 -22.07 16.12 7.51
CA ARG A 166 -22.43 16.63 6.18
C ARG A 166 -23.10 15.58 5.28
N GLY A 167 -23.29 14.36 5.79
CA GLY A 167 -23.87 13.24 5.04
C GLY A 167 -22.95 12.67 3.95
N ILE A 168 -21.65 12.94 4.03
CA ILE A 168 -20.65 12.38 3.13
C ILE A 168 -20.32 10.96 3.58
N LYS A 169 -20.47 10.00 2.69
CA LYS A 169 -20.26 8.57 2.97
C LYS A 169 -18.83 8.14 2.69
N HIS A 170 -18.44 7.04 3.29
CA HIS A 170 -17.18 6.38 2.96
C HIS A 170 -17.36 4.87 2.87
N ILE A 171 -16.45 4.23 2.14
CA ILE A 171 -16.35 2.79 1.98
C ILE A 171 -14.85 2.41 1.90
N THR A 172 -14.54 1.16 2.15
CA THR A 172 -13.18 0.65 2.04
C THR A 172 -13.03 -0.36 0.90
N LEU A 173 -11.84 -0.45 0.38
CA LEU A 173 -11.30 -1.52 -0.44
C LEU A 173 -9.96 -1.96 0.16
N THR A 174 -9.44 -3.09 -0.26
CA THR A 174 -8.13 -3.57 0.18
C THR A 174 -7.15 -3.60 -0.98
N LEU A 175 -6.00 -2.96 -0.84
CA LEU A 175 -4.84 -3.18 -1.70
C LEU A 175 -3.60 -3.30 -0.81
N HIS A 176 -2.94 -4.45 -0.87
CA HIS A 176 -1.72 -4.69 -0.09
C HIS A 176 -0.52 -4.05 -0.78
N VAL A 177 -0.12 -2.90 -0.26
CA VAL A 177 0.99 -2.12 -0.82
C VAL A 177 2.31 -2.85 -0.59
N GLY A 178 2.99 -3.21 -1.67
CA GLY A 178 4.30 -3.82 -1.64
C GLY A 178 5.45 -2.81 -1.47
N ALA A 179 6.64 -3.30 -1.11
CA ALA A 179 7.84 -2.45 -0.99
C ALA A 179 8.33 -1.89 -2.33
N GLY A 180 7.84 -2.42 -3.45
CA GLY A 180 8.12 -1.92 -4.81
C GLY A 180 7.74 -0.45 -5.00
N THR A 181 6.74 0.04 -4.27
CA THR A 181 6.30 1.45 -4.29
C THR A 181 7.42 2.44 -3.90
N PHE A 182 8.44 1.99 -3.17
CA PHE A 182 9.59 2.81 -2.79
C PHE A 182 10.74 2.77 -3.80
N LEU A 183 10.64 1.97 -4.85
CA LEU A 183 11.69 1.87 -5.86
C LEU A 183 11.54 3.01 -6.87
N PRO A 184 12.67 3.67 -7.23
CA PRO A 184 12.65 4.69 -8.28
C PRO A 184 12.47 4.04 -9.65
N VAL A 185 11.81 4.75 -10.55
CA VAL A 185 11.78 4.41 -11.98
C VAL A 185 13.21 4.54 -12.53
N LYS A 186 13.71 3.48 -13.17
CA LYS A 186 15.09 3.40 -13.69
C LYS A 186 15.17 3.45 -15.20
N VAL A 187 14.04 3.44 -15.86
CA VAL A 187 13.93 3.50 -17.32
C VAL A 187 13.65 4.92 -17.78
N ASP A 188 14.11 5.28 -18.96
CA ASP A 188 13.88 6.59 -19.55
C ASP A 188 12.55 6.65 -20.31
N ASP A 189 12.04 5.49 -20.77
CA ASP A 189 10.74 5.34 -21.42
C ASP A 189 9.75 4.64 -20.47
N THR A 190 8.55 5.19 -20.38
CA THR A 190 7.47 4.62 -19.54
C THR A 190 7.02 3.26 -20.05
N ASP A 191 7.10 3.00 -21.34
CA ASP A 191 6.68 1.73 -21.96
C ASP A 191 7.60 0.57 -21.58
N ASP A 192 8.83 0.86 -21.18
CA ASP A 192 9.80 -0.13 -20.69
C ASP A 192 9.64 -0.42 -19.18
N HIS A 193 8.76 0.34 -18.47
CA HIS A 193 8.59 0.17 -17.04
C HIS A 193 7.62 -0.97 -16.72
N VAL A 194 8.11 -1.97 -15.99
CA VAL A 194 7.27 -3.06 -15.47
C VAL A 194 6.81 -2.72 -14.06
N MET A 195 5.51 -2.54 -13.89
CA MET A 195 4.90 -2.34 -12.58
C MET A 195 4.91 -3.64 -11.78
N HIS A 196 5.17 -3.52 -10.48
CA HIS A 196 5.00 -4.64 -9.56
C HIS A 196 3.51 -4.87 -9.33
N ALA A 197 3.07 -6.11 -9.50
CA ALA A 197 1.71 -6.51 -9.17
C ALA A 197 1.46 -6.42 -7.65
N GLU A 198 0.29 -5.96 -7.27
CA GLU A 198 -0.17 -5.83 -5.89
C GLU A 198 -1.56 -6.46 -5.76
N TRP A 199 -1.73 -7.28 -4.73
CA TRP A 199 -3.01 -7.94 -4.48
C TRP A 199 -4.05 -6.96 -3.97
N GLY A 200 -5.27 -7.01 -4.55
CA GLY A 200 -6.38 -6.16 -4.19
C GLY A 200 -7.72 -6.87 -4.09
N GLU A 201 -8.63 -6.28 -3.32
CA GLU A 201 -10.00 -6.76 -3.17
C GLU A 201 -10.98 -5.59 -3.10
N ILE A 202 -12.03 -5.67 -3.92
CA ILE A 202 -13.25 -4.87 -3.83
C ILE A 202 -14.40 -5.83 -3.63
N THR A 203 -15.08 -5.74 -2.50
CA THR A 203 -16.24 -6.60 -2.23
C THR A 203 -17.42 -6.23 -3.13
N SER A 204 -18.34 -7.17 -3.34
CA SER A 204 -19.58 -6.89 -4.11
C SER A 204 -20.41 -5.76 -3.48
N GLU A 205 -20.44 -5.68 -2.15
CA GLU A 205 -21.12 -4.61 -1.42
C GLU A 205 -20.46 -3.24 -1.67
N ALA A 206 -19.12 -3.18 -1.64
CA ALA A 206 -18.38 -1.96 -1.92
C ALA A 206 -18.62 -1.49 -3.36
N ALA A 207 -18.55 -2.40 -4.34
CA ALA A 207 -18.80 -2.08 -5.74
C ALA A 207 -20.24 -1.54 -5.96
N GLN A 208 -21.24 -2.20 -5.39
CA GLN A 208 -22.63 -1.75 -5.47
C GLN A 208 -22.83 -0.37 -4.82
N THR A 209 -22.24 -0.13 -3.67
CA THR A 209 -22.33 1.14 -2.94
C THR A 209 -21.73 2.29 -3.74
N ILE A 210 -20.55 2.08 -4.34
CA ILE A 210 -19.86 3.09 -5.17
C ILE A 210 -20.68 3.37 -6.44
N ASN A 211 -21.14 2.33 -7.16
CA ASN A 211 -21.98 2.49 -8.35
C ASN A 211 -23.28 3.25 -8.03
N ALA A 212 -23.92 2.94 -6.91
CA ALA A 212 -25.15 3.64 -6.49
C ALA A 212 -24.88 5.11 -6.19
N ALA A 213 -23.76 5.45 -5.53
CA ALA A 213 -23.37 6.84 -5.28
C ALA A 213 -23.16 7.60 -6.60
N LYS A 214 -22.46 7.00 -7.57
CA LYS A 214 -22.22 7.59 -8.89
C LYS A 214 -23.51 7.77 -9.68
N ALA A 215 -24.39 6.78 -9.67
CA ALA A 215 -25.72 6.87 -10.30
C ALA A 215 -26.62 7.96 -9.68
N ALA A 216 -26.44 8.27 -8.39
CA ALA A 216 -27.11 9.38 -7.70
C ALA A 216 -26.48 10.76 -7.97
N GLY A 217 -25.51 10.86 -8.88
CA GLY A 217 -24.81 12.09 -9.23
C GLY A 217 -23.70 12.50 -8.24
N GLY A 218 -23.29 11.59 -7.35
CA GLY A 218 -22.14 11.80 -6.47
C GLY A 218 -20.82 11.54 -7.19
N ARG A 219 -19.73 12.11 -6.66
CA ARG A 219 -18.37 11.90 -7.16
C ARG A 219 -17.67 10.84 -6.33
N VAL A 220 -16.85 10.04 -7.00
CA VAL A 220 -15.98 9.02 -6.36
C VAL A 220 -14.65 9.67 -6.01
N VAL A 221 -14.36 9.74 -4.72
CA VAL A 221 -13.17 10.38 -4.15
C VAL A 221 -12.20 9.29 -3.69
N ALA A 222 -11.18 9.03 -4.48
CA ALA A 222 -10.12 8.08 -4.10
C ALA A 222 -9.18 8.70 -3.06
N ILE A 223 -9.02 8.04 -1.91
CA ILE A 223 -8.06 8.43 -0.89
C ILE A 223 -6.78 7.61 -1.07
N GLY A 224 -5.81 8.24 -1.71
CA GLY A 224 -4.52 7.65 -2.11
C GLY A 224 -4.54 7.02 -3.50
N THR A 225 -3.34 6.95 -4.06
CA THR A 225 -3.10 6.32 -5.37
C THR A 225 -3.42 4.83 -5.38
N THR A 226 -3.36 4.17 -4.23
CA THR A 226 -3.74 2.75 -4.07
C THR A 226 -5.23 2.53 -4.32
N SER A 227 -6.08 3.36 -3.70
CA SER A 227 -7.53 3.31 -3.94
C SER A 227 -7.86 3.64 -5.39
N LEU A 228 -7.22 4.67 -5.95
CA LEU A 228 -7.40 5.04 -7.36
C LEU A 228 -7.06 3.88 -8.29
N ARG A 229 -5.88 3.28 -8.15
CA ARG A 229 -5.43 2.18 -9.02
C ARG A 229 -6.39 0.99 -8.99
N LEU A 230 -6.84 0.58 -7.81
CA LEU A 230 -7.72 -0.58 -7.71
C LEU A 230 -9.12 -0.28 -8.26
N LEU A 231 -9.64 0.93 -8.04
CA LEU A 231 -10.92 1.36 -8.63
C LEU A 231 -10.87 1.34 -10.16
N GLU A 232 -9.81 1.91 -10.75
CA GLU A 232 -9.67 1.93 -12.21
C GLU A 232 -9.44 0.52 -12.79
N THR A 233 -8.70 -0.35 -12.08
CA THR A 233 -8.52 -1.76 -12.50
C THR A 233 -9.84 -2.53 -12.56
N ALA A 234 -10.72 -2.32 -11.59
CA ALA A 234 -11.95 -3.08 -11.45
C ALA A 234 -13.16 -2.47 -12.21
N THR A 235 -12.94 -1.36 -12.90
CA THR A 235 -13.99 -0.67 -13.65
C THR A 235 -13.99 -1.09 -15.11
N ALA A 236 -15.15 -1.50 -15.61
CA ALA A 236 -15.35 -1.81 -17.02
C ALA A 236 -15.41 -0.53 -17.89
N GLU A 237 -15.28 -0.70 -19.19
CA GLU A 237 -15.32 0.41 -20.17
C GLU A 237 -16.62 1.22 -20.13
N ASP A 238 -17.73 0.62 -19.70
CA ASP A 238 -19.02 1.28 -19.53
C ASP A 238 -19.12 2.12 -18.24
N GLY A 239 -18.04 2.16 -17.42
CA GLY A 239 -17.96 2.87 -16.15
C GLY A 239 -18.57 2.12 -14.97
N THR A 240 -18.90 0.83 -15.13
CA THR A 240 -19.41 0.00 -14.04
C THR A 240 -18.27 -0.60 -13.22
N LEU A 241 -18.26 -0.37 -11.91
CA LEU A 241 -17.33 -1.01 -10.99
C LEU A 241 -17.79 -2.42 -10.65
N HIS A 242 -16.92 -3.40 -10.77
CA HIS A 242 -17.16 -4.79 -10.41
C HIS A 242 -16.46 -5.18 -9.10
N ALA A 243 -16.98 -6.22 -8.45
CA ALA A 243 -16.23 -6.90 -7.40
C ALA A 243 -14.93 -7.45 -8.00
N PHE A 244 -13.83 -7.30 -7.24
CA PHE A 244 -12.48 -7.67 -7.68
C PHE A 244 -11.77 -8.42 -6.57
N ARG A 245 -10.99 -9.45 -6.91
CA ARG A 245 -10.12 -10.15 -5.98
C ARG A 245 -9.01 -10.82 -6.74
N ASP A 246 -7.97 -10.05 -7.06
CA ASP A 246 -6.83 -10.50 -7.84
C ASP A 246 -5.65 -9.53 -7.68
N GLU A 247 -4.61 -9.70 -8.45
CA GLU A 247 -3.48 -8.78 -8.55
C GLU A 247 -3.77 -7.68 -9.58
N THR A 248 -3.26 -6.48 -9.31
CA THR A 248 -3.25 -5.35 -10.24
C THR A 248 -1.83 -4.84 -10.45
N ASP A 249 -1.44 -4.70 -11.70
CA ASP A 249 -0.20 -4.05 -12.14
C ASP A 249 -0.47 -2.79 -12.96
N ILE A 250 -1.69 -2.23 -12.86
CA ILE A 250 -2.07 -1.04 -13.62
C ILE A 250 -1.05 0.07 -13.45
N PHE A 251 -0.56 0.58 -14.58
CA PHE A 251 0.35 1.70 -14.66
C PHE A 251 -0.34 2.88 -15.34
N ILE A 252 -0.74 3.86 -14.55
CA ILE A 252 -1.42 5.06 -15.02
C ILE A 252 -0.35 6.09 -15.39
N THR A 253 -0.38 6.52 -16.64
CA THR A 253 0.55 7.50 -17.22
C THR A 253 -0.21 8.71 -17.75
N PRO A 254 0.46 9.84 -18.05
CA PRO A 254 -0.18 11.01 -18.62
C PRO A 254 -1.00 10.68 -19.88
N GLY A 255 -2.25 11.16 -19.93
CA GLY A 255 -3.20 10.83 -20.99
C GLY A 255 -4.17 9.68 -20.68
N TYR A 256 -4.01 9.00 -19.52
CA TYR A 256 -4.96 8.00 -19.07
C TYR A 256 -6.36 8.61 -18.88
N ARG A 257 -7.40 7.91 -19.34
CA ARG A 257 -8.78 8.33 -19.15
C ARG A 257 -9.39 7.60 -17.95
N PHE A 258 -9.59 8.33 -16.86
CA PHE A 258 -10.25 7.80 -15.68
C PHE A 258 -11.72 7.47 -15.96
N CYS A 259 -12.16 6.28 -15.53
CA CYS A 259 -13.52 5.78 -15.75
C CYS A 259 -14.35 5.86 -14.47
N MET A 260 -13.75 5.62 -13.32
CA MET A 260 -14.44 5.58 -12.03
C MET A 260 -14.17 6.80 -11.17
N VAL A 261 -12.92 7.20 -11.03
CA VAL A 261 -12.50 8.19 -10.04
C VAL A 261 -12.66 9.61 -10.56
N ASP A 262 -13.38 10.44 -9.83
CA ASP A 262 -13.61 11.85 -10.16
C ASP A 262 -12.66 12.79 -9.40
N ILE A 263 -12.23 12.39 -8.20
CA ILE A 263 -11.33 13.18 -7.34
C ILE A 263 -10.29 12.27 -6.73
N LEU A 264 -9.03 12.69 -6.77
CA LEU A 264 -7.93 12.06 -6.05
C LEU A 264 -7.43 12.96 -4.92
N LEU A 265 -7.45 12.45 -3.68
CA LEU A 265 -6.73 13.02 -2.56
C LEU A 265 -5.48 12.19 -2.32
N THR A 266 -4.31 12.77 -2.52
CA THR A 266 -3.04 12.08 -2.36
C THR A 266 -1.95 12.99 -1.82
N ASN A 267 -0.83 12.43 -1.39
CA ASN A 267 0.35 13.18 -0.98
C ASN A 267 1.12 13.69 -2.21
N PHE A 268 2.03 14.64 -2.00
CA PHE A 268 3.02 14.98 -3.01
C PHE A 268 4.00 13.82 -3.21
N HIS A 269 4.33 13.58 -4.46
CA HIS A 269 5.21 12.48 -4.85
C HIS A 269 6.57 12.98 -5.31
N LEU A 270 7.59 12.16 -5.09
CA LEU A 270 8.95 12.46 -5.54
C LEU A 270 9.02 12.42 -7.08
N PRO A 271 9.80 13.31 -7.69
CA PRO A 271 10.11 13.21 -9.11
C PRO A 271 10.67 11.83 -9.49
N ARG A 272 10.42 11.39 -10.70
CA ARG A 272 10.86 10.09 -11.23
C ARG A 272 10.30 8.89 -10.44
N SER A 273 9.10 9.01 -9.90
CA SER A 273 8.35 7.89 -9.33
C SER A 273 7.12 7.57 -10.16
N THR A 274 6.68 6.32 -10.16
CA THR A 274 5.44 5.87 -10.82
C THR A 274 4.23 6.65 -10.32
N LEU A 275 4.24 7.03 -9.04
CA LEU A 275 3.16 7.79 -8.41
C LEU A 275 3.11 9.26 -8.88
N PHE A 276 4.26 9.84 -9.27
CA PHE A 276 4.28 11.20 -9.82
C PHE A 276 3.68 11.27 -11.22
N MET A 277 3.80 10.20 -12.02
CA MET A 277 3.23 10.14 -13.37
C MET A 277 1.72 10.01 -13.38
N LEU A 278 1.16 9.45 -12.29
CA LEU A 278 -0.27 9.24 -12.12
C LEU A 278 -1.02 10.55 -11.79
N VAL A 279 -0.32 11.55 -11.22
CA VAL A 279 -0.87 12.84 -10.79
C VAL A 279 -0.51 13.92 -11.80
#